data_a951c42d96560f01be50e9ed8f07df4d
#
_entry.id   a951c42d96560f01be50e9ed8f07df4d
#
_cell.length_a   1.000
_cell.length_b   1.000
_cell.length_c   1.000
_cell.angle_alpha   90.00
_cell.angle_beta   90.00
_cell.angle_gamma   90.00
#
_symmetry.space_group_name_H-M   'P 1'
#
loop_
_entity.id
_entity.type
_entity.pdbx_description
1 polymer ?
#
loop_
_entity_poly.entity_id
_entity_poly.type
_entity_poly.pdbx_seq_one_letter_code
_entity_poly.pdbx_strand_id
1 'polypeptide(L)'
;MALVSICTGDIGSELNRWSQPGLGKTETALWWVAHYGQNAAFVRTKKLMSGRWLLEDIISELGENPAWRTRDLFQQAVDVLTGTDRVVILDEVDYLSHDARVIETIRDIHDTTNSPFIFIGMSEADKKLKRYRHLWRRFSQVVRFEPLDNEDVRAVLAQICEVAIEDSAIEVICSSDNIGVSMLYRWAQRLEGLARHRDLEKITADDLKN
;
A
#
# COMPACT_ATOMS: atom_id res chain seq x y z
N MET A 1 16.20 7.21 10.55
CA MET A 1 14.96 7.85 10.98
C MET A 1 14.14 8.15 9.76
N ALA A 2 12.98 7.54 9.60
CA ALA A 2 12.19 7.73 8.39
C ALA A 2 10.70 7.71 8.67
N LEU A 3 10.00 8.82 8.39
CA LEU A 3 8.61 8.79 7.97
C LEU A 3 8.61 8.60 6.45
N VAL A 4 8.00 7.52 5.99
CA VAL A 4 7.87 7.22 4.57
C VAL A 4 6.40 7.29 4.20
N SER A 5 6.06 8.07 3.18
CA SER A 5 4.72 8.05 2.61
C SER A 5 4.75 7.29 1.30
N ILE A 6 3.93 6.25 1.21
CA ILE A 6 3.72 5.49 -0.01
C ILE A 6 2.35 5.88 -0.57
N CYS A 7 2.32 6.56 -1.68
CA CYS A 7 1.09 7.01 -2.32
C CYS A 7 1.12 6.75 -3.83
N THR A 8 -0.02 6.87 -4.48
CA THR A 8 -0.09 6.89 -5.94
C THR A 8 0.35 8.25 -6.46
N GLY A 9 1.07 8.27 -7.59
CA GLY A 9 1.58 9.49 -8.20
C GLY A 9 0.48 10.50 -8.56
N ASP A 10 0.82 11.78 -8.46
CA ASP A 10 -0.02 12.90 -8.92
C ASP A 10 0.83 13.76 -9.87
N ILE A 11 0.56 13.72 -11.16
CA ILE A 11 1.10 14.67 -12.12
C ILE A 11 -0.08 15.20 -12.93
N GLY A 12 -0.41 16.47 -12.72
CA GLY A 12 -1.27 17.38 -13.46
C GLY A 12 -2.38 16.80 -14.36
N SER A 13 -3.49 17.47 -14.52
CA SER A 13 -4.64 17.27 -15.44
C SER A 13 -5.09 15.86 -15.95
N GLU A 14 -4.30 14.81 -15.78
CA GLU A 14 -4.69 13.40 -15.98
C GLU A 14 -5.07 12.71 -14.65
N LEU A 15 -5.60 13.45 -13.73
CA LEU A 15 -5.86 13.17 -12.31
C LEU A 15 -6.59 11.85 -12.01
N ASN A 16 -7.31 11.28 -12.95
CA ASN A 16 -8.10 10.07 -12.74
C ASN A 16 -7.34 8.76 -13.00
N ARG A 17 -6.20 8.82 -13.67
CA ARG A 17 -5.47 7.63 -14.09
C ARG A 17 -4.54 7.05 -13.00
N TRP A 18 -4.04 7.89 -12.09
CA TRP A 18 -2.96 7.58 -11.16
C TRP A 18 -3.38 7.36 -9.71
N SER A 19 -4.65 7.56 -9.37
CA SER A 19 -5.17 7.45 -8.00
C SER A 19 -5.76 6.07 -7.66
N GLN A 20 -5.51 5.05 -8.47
CA GLN A 20 -6.30 3.83 -8.44
C GLN A 20 -5.87 2.82 -7.37
N PRO A 21 -6.85 2.09 -6.78
CA PRO A 21 -6.58 0.91 -5.98
C PRO A 21 -6.00 -0.21 -6.86
N GLY A 22 -5.21 -1.10 -6.25
CA GLY A 22 -4.73 -2.30 -6.93
C GLY A 22 -3.33 -2.22 -7.56
N LEU A 23 -2.59 -1.12 -7.34
CA LEU A 23 -1.20 -0.98 -7.80
C LEU A 23 -0.17 -1.81 -6.99
N GLY A 24 -0.60 -2.57 -5.99
CA GLY A 24 0.28 -3.45 -5.23
C GLY A 24 0.91 -2.85 -3.96
N LYS A 25 0.56 -1.62 -3.54
CA LYS A 25 1.13 -0.97 -2.34
C LYS A 25 1.03 -1.83 -1.08
N THR A 26 -0.18 -2.28 -0.74
CA THR A 26 -0.45 -3.14 0.41
C THR A 26 0.28 -4.48 0.30
N GLU A 27 0.23 -5.11 -0.88
CA GLU A 27 0.91 -6.39 -1.14
C GLU A 27 2.42 -6.26 -0.98
N THR A 28 3.03 -5.20 -1.49
CA THR A 28 4.46 -4.92 -1.32
C THR A 28 4.83 -4.76 0.15
N ALA A 29 4.01 -4.05 0.92
CA ALA A 29 4.23 -3.87 2.35
C ALA A 29 4.10 -5.18 3.12
N LEU A 30 3.07 -5.98 2.83
CA LEU A 30 2.87 -7.30 3.44
C LEU A 30 3.99 -8.27 3.07
N TRP A 31 4.44 -8.25 1.80
CA TRP A 31 5.60 -9.03 1.37
C TRP A 31 6.86 -8.63 2.14
N TRP A 32 7.10 -7.33 2.32
CA TRP A 32 8.24 -6.83 3.09
C TRP A 32 8.15 -7.27 4.56
N VAL A 33 6.98 -7.15 5.19
CA VAL A 33 6.74 -7.62 6.57
C VAL A 33 7.03 -9.11 6.70
N ALA A 34 6.57 -9.92 5.75
CA ALA A 34 6.77 -11.37 5.79
C ALA A 34 8.24 -11.79 5.68
N HIS A 35 9.06 -11.02 4.94
CA HIS A 35 10.46 -11.40 4.67
C HIS A 35 11.46 -10.68 5.58
N TYR A 36 11.19 -9.45 5.99
CA TYR A 36 12.14 -8.59 6.69
C TYR A 36 11.60 -7.97 7.97
N GLY A 37 10.29 -7.94 8.13
CA GLY A 37 9.59 -7.15 9.15
C GLY A 37 9.23 -7.93 10.42
N GLN A 38 10.11 -8.80 10.95
CA GLN A 38 9.83 -9.60 12.16
C GLN A 38 9.37 -8.76 13.37
N ASN A 39 9.67 -7.47 13.38
CA ASN A 39 9.30 -6.51 14.41
C ASN A 39 8.41 -5.37 13.88
N ALA A 40 7.65 -5.59 12.80
CA ALA A 40 6.77 -4.57 12.24
C ALA A 40 5.33 -4.73 12.73
N ALA A 41 4.72 -3.63 13.18
CA ALA A 41 3.28 -3.54 13.37
C ALA A 41 2.62 -3.12 12.05
N PHE A 42 1.77 -3.99 11.48
CA PHE A 42 1.01 -3.66 10.27
C PHE A 42 -0.46 -3.41 10.64
N VAL A 43 -0.88 -2.15 10.60
CA VAL A 43 -2.24 -1.74 10.98
C VAL A 43 -2.97 -1.22 9.75
N ARG A 44 -4.06 -1.88 9.38
CA ARG A 44 -4.99 -1.37 8.37
C ARG A 44 -5.98 -0.42 9.02
N THR A 45 -5.94 0.85 8.62
CA THR A 45 -6.83 1.86 9.18
C THR A 45 -8.27 1.69 8.69
N LYS A 46 -9.24 2.16 9.48
CA LYS A 46 -10.66 1.98 9.22
C LYS A 46 -11.38 3.33 9.25
N LYS A 47 -12.44 3.47 8.48
CA LYS A 47 -13.17 4.74 8.32
C LYS A 47 -13.65 5.39 9.64
N LEU A 48 -14.01 4.58 10.63
CA LEU A 48 -14.49 5.04 11.95
C LEU A 48 -13.41 4.94 13.04
N MET A 49 -12.15 4.70 12.68
CA MET A 49 -11.06 4.51 13.62
C MET A 49 -10.77 5.81 14.37
N SER A 50 -10.85 5.74 15.69
CA SER A 50 -10.41 6.82 16.60
C SER A 50 -8.93 6.70 16.90
N GLY A 51 -8.31 7.78 17.41
CA GLY A 51 -6.90 7.72 17.85
C GLY A 51 -6.67 6.68 18.94
N ARG A 52 -7.63 6.48 19.85
CA ARG A 52 -7.56 5.41 20.85
C ARG A 52 -7.52 4.03 20.19
N TRP A 53 -8.46 3.74 19.28
CA TRP A 53 -8.50 2.47 18.57
C TRP A 53 -7.22 2.22 17.75
N LEU A 54 -6.68 3.25 17.10
CA LEU A 54 -5.41 3.14 16.38
C LEU A 54 -4.27 2.72 17.32
N LEU A 55 -4.16 3.33 18.50
CA LEU A 55 -3.14 2.96 19.48
C LEU A 55 -3.34 1.53 20.00
N GLU A 56 -4.57 1.10 20.26
CA GLU A 56 -4.90 -0.27 20.64
C GLU A 56 -4.45 -1.28 19.57
N ASP A 57 -4.75 -1.00 18.29
CA ASP A 57 -4.35 -1.88 17.19
C ASP A 57 -2.80 -1.89 17.03
N ILE A 58 -2.11 -0.75 17.12
CA ILE A 58 -0.64 -0.69 17.05
C ILE A 58 -0.01 -1.52 18.18
N ILE A 59 -0.47 -1.36 19.41
CA ILE A 59 0.08 -2.07 20.59
C ILE A 59 -0.16 -3.57 20.46
N SER A 60 -1.36 -3.97 20.00
CA SER A 60 -1.70 -5.39 19.76
C SER A 60 -0.82 -6.01 18.68
N GLU A 61 -0.57 -5.30 17.59
CA GLU A 61 0.31 -5.78 16.49
C GLU A 61 1.79 -5.86 16.94
N LEU A 62 2.18 -5.07 17.93
CA LEU A 62 3.51 -5.15 18.57
C LEU A 62 3.60 -6.29 19.58
N GLY A 63 2.52 -7.09 19.75
CA GLY A 63 2.49 -8.26 20.64
C GLY A 63 2.19 -7.96 22.11
N GLU A 64 1.72 -6.75 22.41
CA GLU A 64 1.42 -6.31 23.76
C GLU A 64 -0.09 -6.23 24.02
N ASN A 65 -0.51 -6.33 25.28
CA ASN A 65 -1.89 -6.11 25.66
C ASN A 65 -2.17 -4.62 25.84
N PRO A 66 -3.12 -4.03 25.10
CA PRO A 66 -3.41 -2.59 25.18
C PRO A 66 -3.91 -2.16 26.55
N ALA A 67 -3.39 -1.07 27.05
CA ALA A 67 -3.81 -0.49 28.31
C ALA A 67 -5.25 0.06 28.25
N TRP A 68 -5.95 0.07 29.38
CA TRP A 68 -7.34 0.48 29.45
C TRP A 68 -7.56 1.97 29.21
N ARG A 69 -6.67 2.85 29.67
CA ARG A 69 -6.83 4.31 29.58
C ARG A 69 -6.06 4.84 28.37
N THR A 70 -6.63 5.80 27.64
CA THR A 70 -6.00 6.40 26.45
C THR A 70 -4.63 7.03 26.75
N ARG A 71 -4.47 7.65 27.92
CA ARG A 71 -3.17 8.20 28.36
C ARG A 71 -2.13 7.10 28.49
N ASP A 72 -2.50 5.98 29.10
CA ASP A 72 -1.61 4.86 29.33
C ASP A 72 -1.27 4.14 28.03
N LEU A 73 -2.20 4.08 27.06
CA LEU A 73 -1.96 3.60 25.70
C LEU A 73 -0.89 4.42 24.97
N PHE A 74 -0.96 5.75 25.06
CA PHE A 74 0.07 6.61 24.46
C PHE A 74 1.44 6.33 25.05
N GLN A 75 1.53 6.30 26.38
CA GLN A 75 2.79 6.01 27.07
C GLN A 75 3.29 4.61 26.74
N GLN A 76 2.41 3.61 26.73
CA GLN A 76 2.74 2.23 26.36
C GLN A 76 3.30 2.16 24.92
N ALA A 77 2.69 2.85 23.96
CA ALA A 77 3.20 2.90 22.59
C ALA A 77 4.62 3.52 22.54
N VAL A 78 4.84 4.59 23.28
CA VAL A 78 6.17 5.20 23.42
C VAL A 78 7.17 4.22 24.04
N ASP A 79 6.81 3.55 25.14
CA ASP A 79 7.70 2.64 25.87
C ASP A 79 8.09 1.41 25.01
N VAL A 80 7.11 0.84 24.28
CA VAL A 80 7.33 -0.34 23.43
C VAL A 80 8.17 -0.03 22.19
N LEU A 81 8.09 1.20 21.69
CA LEU A 81 8.82 1.61 20.47
C LEU A 81 10.21 2.20 20.80
N THR A 82 10.40 2.80 21.98
CA THR A 82 11.64 3.49 22.32
C THR A 82 12.82 2.53 22.38
N GLY A 83 13.90 2.87 21.68
CA GLY A 83 15.15 2.08 21.67
C GLY A 83 15.02 0.74 20.93
N THR A 84 14.01 0.57 20.10
CA THR A 84 13.79 -0.64 19.29
C THR A 84 13.91 -0.32 17.79
N ASP A 85 14.15 -1.37 16.96
CA ASP A 85 14.12 -1.26 15.51
C ASP A 85 12.70 -1.57 14.95
N ARG A 86 11.67 -1.39 15.77
CA ARG A 86 10.29 -1.66 15.38
C ARG A 86 9.77 -0.62 14.39
N VAL A 87 9.06 -1.11 13.36
CA VAL A 87 8.46 -0.28 12.30
C VAL A 87 6.95 -0.32 12.44
N VAL A 88 6.28 0.82 12.32
CA VAL A 88 4.82 0.89 12.28
C VAL A 88 4.37 1.21 10.86
N ILE A 89 3.59 0.32 10.27
CA ILE A 89 3.02 0.46 8.93
C ILE A 89 1.52 0.73 9.07
N LEU A 90 1.08 1.86 8.57
CA LEU A 90 -0.32 2.26 8.57
C LEU A 90 -0.84 2.22 7.13
N ASP A 91 -1.72 1.25 6.83
CA ASP A 91 -2.35 1.11 5.53
C ASP A 91 -3.72 1.82 5.49
N GLU A 92 -4.11 2.30 4.30
CA GLU A 92 -5.33 3.05 4.04
C GLU A 92 -5.44 4.35 4.87
N VAL A 93 -4.33 5.07 5.07
CA VAL A 93 -4.27 6.30 5.89
C VAL A 93 -5.19 7.42 5.41
N ASP A 94 -5.82 7.26 4.24
CA ASP A 94 -6.89 8.12 3.74
C ASP A 94 -8.00 8.32 4.78
N TYR A 95 -8.31 7.29 5.55
CA TYR A 95 -9.32 7.33 6.60
C TYR A 95 -8.91 8.15 7.81
N LEU A 96 -7.62 8.21 8.14
CA LEU A 96 -7.10 9.00 9.25
C LEU A 96 -6.86 10.46 8.88
N SER A 97 -6.67 10.74 7.60
CA SER A 97 -6.27 12.06 7.11
C SER A 97 -7.29 13.19 7.37
N HIS A 98 -8.45 12.87 7.92
CA HIS A 98 -9.49 13.81 8.33
C HIS A 98 -9.41 14.23 9.80
N ASP A 99 -8.72 13.47 10.66
CA ASP A 99 -8.59 13.78 12.09
C ASP A 99 -7.17 14.25 12.42
N ALA A 100 -7.04 15.57 12.54
CA ALA A 100 -5.77 16.21 12.88
C ALA A 100 -5.16 15.64 14.17
N ARG A 101 -5.99 15.31 15.17
CA ARG A 101 -5.51 14.81 16.47
C ARG A 101 -4.85 13.45 16.35
N VAL A 102 -5.38 12.56 15.51
CA VAL A 102 -4.79 11.25 15.26
C VAL A 102 -3.41 11.43 14.60
N ILE A 103 -3.35 12.27 13.57
CA ILE A 103 -2.11 12.56 12.83
C ILE A 103 -1.05 13.20 13.75
N GLU A 104 -1.45 14.14 14.60
CA GLU A 104 -0.55 14.76 15.58
C GLU A 104 -0.07 13.76 16.64
N THR A 105 -0.93 12.83 17.08
CA THR A 105 -0.55 11.77 18.02
C THR A 105 0.53 10.85 17.43
N ILE A 106 0.38 10.44 16.16
CA ILE A 106 1.38 9.62 15.46
C ILE A 106 2.71 10.38 15.36
N ARG A 107 2.64 11.68 15.03
CA ARG A 107 3.84 12.53 14.98
C ARG A 107 4.54 12.59 16.35
N ASP A 108 3.78 12.80 17.42
CA ASP A 108 4.34 12.92 18.77
C ASP A 108 5.02 11.62 19.22
N ILE A 109 4.45 10.46 18.87
CA ILE A 109 5.10 9.15 19.09
C ILE A 109 6.39 9.06 18.29
N HIS A 110 6.35 9.37 16.99
CA HIS A 110 7.55 9.36 16.14
C HIS A 110 8.64 10.29 16.65
N ASP A 111 8.30 11.54 17.01
CA ASP A 111 9.25 12.55 17.49
C ASP A 111 9.90 12.11 18.83
N THR A 112 9.17 11.34 19.65
CA THR A 112 9.65 10.86 20.95
C THR A 112 10.51 9.60 20.85
N THR A 113 10.11 8.65 19.98
CA THR A 113 10.72 7.31 19.90
C THR A 113 11.77 7.18 18.80
N ASN A 114 11.75 8.05 17.80
CA ASN A 114 12.44 7.92 16.52
C ASN A 114 12.10 6.64 15.73
N SER A 115 11.05 5.92 16.10
CA SER A 115 10.62 4.73 15.38
C SER A 115 10.12 5.08 13.99
N PRO A 116 10.44 4.28 12.97
CA PRO A 116 9.98 4.53 11.60
C PRO A 116 8.48 4.27 11.48
N PHE A 117 7.78 5.20 10.82
CA PHE A 117 6.38 5.05 10.42
C PHE A 117 6.27 5.07 8.90
N ILE A 118 5.53 4.11 8.35
CA ILE A 118 5.23 4.02 6.93
C ILE A 118 3.73 4.25 6.75
N PHE A 119 3.39 5.25 5.94
CA PHE A 119 2.01 5.59 5.60
C PHE A 119 1.70 5.11 4.19
N ILE A 120 0.70 4.25 4.04
CA ILE A 120 0.24 3.75 2.75
C ILE A 120 -1.15 4.32 2.50
N GLY A 121 -1.31 4.99 1.37
CA GLY A 121 -2.58 5.63 1.02
C GLY A 121 -2.70 5.91 -0.47
N MET A 122 -3.79 6.57 -0.84
CA MET A 122 -4.03 7.05 -2.19
C MET A 122 -3.53 8.50 -2.33
N SER A 123 -3.56 9.06 -3.53
CA SER A 123 -3.17 10.45 -3.81
C SER A 123 -3.95 11.48 -2.98
N GLU A 124 -5.17 11.17 -2.60
CA GLU A 124 -5.99 12.00 -1.70
C GLU A 124 -5.38 12.11 -0.30
N ALA A 125 -4.81 11.03 0.23
CA ALA A 125 -4.09 11.06 1.51
C ALA A 125 -2.89 12.00 1.45
N ASP A 126 -2.09 11.93 0.38
CA ASP A 126 -0.93 12.82 0.14
C ASP A 126 -1.35 14.29 0.17
N LYS A 127 -2.41 14.65 -0.58
CA LYS A 127 -2.96 16.02 -0.61
C LYS A 127 -3.41 16.50 0.77
N LYS A 128 -4.01 15.63 1.55
CA LYS A 128 -4.50 15.95 2.90
C LYS A 128 -3.37 16.04 3.90
N LEU A 129 -2.42 15.11 3.87
CA LEU A 129 -1.25 15.09 4.75
C LEU A 129 -0.36 16.32 4.54
N LYS A 130 -0.24 16.84 3.31
CA LYS A 130 0.47 18.10 3.01
C LYS A 130 -0.11 19.32 3.74
N ARG A 131 -1.38 19.30 4.13
CA ARG A 131 -2.00 20.38 4.94
C ARG A 131 -1.44 20.42 6.35
N TYR A 132 -0.97 19.28 6.87
CA TYR A 132 -0.31 19.16 8.16
C TYR A 132 1.19 19.41 8.01
N ARG A 133 1.57 20.70 7.82
CA ARG A 133 2.97 21.12 7.53
C ARG A 133 3.99 20.55 8.51
N HIS A 134 3.62 20.43 9.80
CA HIS A 134 4.50 19.91 10.84
C HIS A 134 4.80 18.42 10.64
N LEU A 135 3.80 17.61 10.29
CA LEU A 135 3.98 16.20 9.94
C LEU A 135 4.72 16.06 8.62
N TRP A 136 4.28 16.82 7.58
CA TRP A 136 4.87 16.72 6.23
C TRP A 136 6.38 16.92 6.21
N ARG A 137 6.91 17.81 7.05
CA ARG A 137 8.36 18.04 7.17
C ARG A 137 9.12 16.85 7.78
N ARG A 138 8.47 15.87 8.38
CA ARG A 138 9.08 14.67 8.95
C ARG A 138 9.17 13.54 7.94
N PHE A 139 8.43 13.60 6.84
CA PHE A 139 8.59 12.61 5.79
C PHE A 139 9.97 12.73 5.16
N SER A 140 10.76 11.68 5.30
CA SER A 140 12.09 11.58 4.70
C SER A 140 12.01 11.14 3.24
N GLN A 141 10.96 10.39 2.89
CA GLN A 141 10.77 9.85 1.56
C GLN A 141 9.28 9.73 1.21
N VAL A 142 8.98 9.99 -0.06
CA VAL A 142 7.68 9.73 -0.67
C VAL A 142 7.89 8.80 -1.85
N VAL A 143 7.34 7.59 -1.75
CA VAL A 143 7.38 6.58 -2.80
C VAL A 143 6.06 6.61 -3.56
N ARG A 144 6.10 6.68 -4.88
CA ARG A 144 4.91 6.66 -5.73
C ARG A 144 4.85 5.35 -6.49
N PHE A 145 3.70 4.71 -6.39
CA PHE A 145 3.37 3.55 -7.21
C PHE A 145 2.68 4.06 -8.47
N GLU A 146 3.22 3.68 -9.61
CA GLU A 146 2.70 4.01 -10.93
C GLU A 146 1.99 2.79 -11.54
N PRO A 147 1.10 2.97 -12.52
CA PRO A 147 0.58 1.85 -13.29
C PRO A 147 1.72 1.08 -13.94
N LEU A 148 1.51 -0.22 -14.10
CA LEU A 148 2.48 -1.10 -14.72
C LEU A 148 2.63 -0.76 -16.21
N ASP A 149 3.86 -0.74 -16.68
CA ASP A 149 4.16 -0.62 -18.11
C ASP A 149 4.13 -1.99 -18.81
N ASN A 150 4.39 -2.01 -20.12
CA ASN A 150 4.36 -3.24 -20.91
C ASN A 150 5.43 -4.25 -20.45
N GLU A 151 6.57 -3.79 -19.98
CA GLU A 151 7.65 -4.66 -19.51
C GLU A 151 7.29 -5.28 -18.16
N ASP A 152 6.71 -4.48 -17.27
CA ASP A 152 6.19 -4.93 -15.97
C ASP A 152 5.09 -5.98 -16.16
N VAL A 153 4.11 -5.69 -17.04
CA VAL A 153 2.98 -6.59 -17.36
C VAL A 153 3.51 -7.91 -17.90
N ARG A 154 4.47 -7.87 -18.84
CA ARG A 154 5.11 -9.06 -19.39
C ARG A 154 5.79 -9.87 -18.29
N ALA A 155 6.61 -9.22 -17.46
CA ALA A 155 7.38 -9.88 -16.41
C ALA A 155 6.46 -10.56 -15.38
N VAL A 156 5.38 -9.90 -14.98
CA VAL A 156 4.42 -10.45 -14.02
C VAL A 156 3.64 -11.61 -14.64
N LEU A 157 3.08 -11.43 -15.85
CA LEU A 157 2.30 -12.48 -16.51
C LEU A 157 3.14 -13.71 -16.80
N ALA A 158 4.42 -13.55 -17.18
CA ALA A 158 5.34 -14.68 -17.37
C ALA A 158 5.62 -15.49 -16.09
N GLN A 159 5.41 -14.90 -14.91
CA GLN A 159 5.59 -15.60 -13.64
C GLN A 159 4.30 -16.26 -13.12
N ILE A 160 3.13 -15.70 -13.43
CA ILE A 160 1.86 -16.16 -12.88
C ILE A 160 1.02 -16.97 -13.85
N CYS A 161 1.30 -16.92 -15.18
CA CYS A 161 0.57 -17.71 -16.19
C CYS A 161 1.39 -18.91 -16.64
N GLU A 162 0.71 -20.04 -16.76
CA GLU A 162 1.30 -21.28 -17.34
C GLU A 162 1.32 -21.25 -18.87
N VAL A 163 0.42 -20.44 -19.49
CA VAL A 163 0.31 -20.33 -20.96
C VAL A 163 1.21 -19.20 -21.49
N ALA A 164 1.84 -19.42 -22.63
CA ALA A 164 2.64 -18.41 -23.30
C ALA A 164 1.74 -17.27 -23.84
N ILE A 165 2.18 -16.02 -23.65
CA ILE A 165 1.43 -14.82 -24.06
C ILE A 165 2.27 -14.03 -25.07
N GLU A 166 1.72 -13.73 -26.23
CA GLU A 166 2.40 -12.91 -27.22
C GLU A 166 2.42 -11.43 -26.86
N ASP A 167 3.40 -10.71 -27.37
CA ASP A 167 3.52 -9.26 -27.21
C ASP A 167 2.29 -8.51 -27.68
N SER A 168 1.67 -8.99 -28.77
CA SER A 168 0.40 -8.47 -29.30
C SER A 168 -0.74 -8.54 -28.29
N ALA A 169 -0.82 -9.61 -27.50
CA ALA A 169 -1.80 -9.77 -26.43
C ALA A 169 -1.47 -8.87 -25.22
N ILE A 170 -0.19 -8.71 -24.89
CA ILE A 170 0.27 -7.79 -23.83
C ILE A 170 -0.12 -6.36 -24.17
N GLU A 171 0.07 -5.91 -25.42
CA GLU A 171 -0.36 -4.58 -25.87
C GLU A 171 -1.87 -4.36 -25.70
N VAL A 172 -2.69 -5.36 -25.99
CA VAL A 172 -4.14 -5.30 -25.77
C VAL A 172 -4.47 -5.20 -24.28
N ILE A 173 -3.81 -5.98 -23.44
CA ILE A 173 -3.98 -5.92 -22.00
C ILE A 173 -3.57 -4.52 -21.49
N CYS A 174 -2.42 -4.00 -21.90
CA CYS A 174 -1.92 -2.69 -21.50
C CYS A 174 -2.75 -1.52 -22.04
N SER A 175 -3.47 -1.70 -23.15
CA SER A 175 -4.41 -0.69 -23.65
C SER A 175 -5.66 -0.54 -22.76
N SER A 176 -5.90 -1.50 -21.87
CA SER A 176 -6.96 -1.37 -20.85
C SER A 176 -6.56 -0.30 -19.84
N ASP A 177 -7.48 0.59 -19.48
CA ASP A 177 -7.19 1.64 -18.51
C ASP A 177 -6.76 1.06 -17.16
N ASN A 178 -5.65 1.57 -16.64
CA ASN A 178 -5.21 1.41 -15.26
C ASN A 178 -4.82 -0.01 -14.82
N ILE A 179 -3.82 -0.57 -15.45
CA ILE A 179 -3.31 -1.89 -15.09
C ILE A 179 -2.51 -1.84 -13.79
N GLY A 180 -3.05 -2.49 -12.78
CA GLY A 180 -2.38 -2.77 -11.51
C GLY A 180 -2.23 -4.26 -11.29
N VAL A 181 -1.41 -4.65 -10.30
CA VAL A 181 -1.11 -6.04 -9.95
C VAL A 181 -2.37 -6.88 -9.75
N SER A 182 -3.38 -6.35 -9.05
CA SER A 182 -4.65 -7.06 -8.81
C SER A 182 -5.45 -7.35 -10.09
N MET A 183 -5.27 -6.51 -11.12
CA MET A 183 -5.91 -6.71 -12.42
C MET A 183 -5.19 -7.79 -13.22
N LEU A 184 -3.85 -7.87 -13.11
CA LEU A 184 -3.08 -8.92 -13.78
C LEU A 184 -3.45 -10.33 -13.29
N TYR A 185 -3.71 -10.51 -11.99
CA TYR A 185 -4.20 -11.81 -11.51
C TYR A 185 -5.54 -12.21 -12.14
N ARG A 186 -6.46 -11.26 -12.34
CA ARG A 186 -7.72 -11.53 -13.05
C ARG A 186 -7.51 -11.81 -14.53
N TRP A 187 -6.57 -11.10 -15.16
CA TRP A 187 -6.17 -11.40 -16.53
C TRP A 187 -5.56 -12.80 -16.63
N ALA A 188 -4.64 -13.17 -15.75
CA ALA A 188 -4.03 -14.50 -15.74
C ALA A 188 -5.09 -15.60 -15.71
N GLN A 189 -6.03 -15.53 -14.77
CA GLN A 189 -7.13 -16.49 -14.68
C GLN A 189 -7.98 -16.56 -15.97
N ARG A 190 -8.26 -15.39 -16.58
CA ARG A 190 -9.02 -15.33 -17.84
C ARG A 190 -8.25 -15.94 -18.99
N LEU A 191 -6.95 -15.65 -19.12
CA LEU A 191 -6.08 -16.17 -20.16
C LEU A 191 -5.92 -17.68 -20.08
N GLU A 192 -5.68 -18.21 -18.88
CA GLU A 192 -5.59 -19.67 -18.66
C GLU A 192 -6.93 -20.36 -18.92
N GLY A 193 -8.05 -19.75 -18.50
CA GLY A 193 -9.38 -20.26 -18.82
C GLY A 193 -9.64 -20.32 -20.33
N LEU A 194 -9.23 -19.27 -21.05
CA LEU A 194 -9.35 -19.21 -22.52
C LEU A 194 -8.47 -20.26 -23.20
N ALA A 195 -7.21 -20.38 -22.75
CA ALA A 195 -6.28 -21.36 -23.28
C ALA A 195 -6.79 -22.80 -23.12
N ARG A 196 -7.30 -23.15 -21.93
CA ARG A 196 -7.90 -24.48 -21.68
C ARG A 196 -9.14 -24.75 -22.51
N HIS A 197 -10.00 -23.74 -22.68
CA HIS A 197 -11.25 -23.90 -23.44
C HIS A 197 -11.01 -24.09 -24.93
N ARG A 198 -9.99 -23.42 -25.50
CA ARG A 198 -9.69 -23.42 -26.94
C ARG A 198 -8.48 -24.28 -27.31
N ASP A 199 -7.88 -24.98 -26.33
CA ASP A 199 -6.68 -25.81 -26.50
C ASP A 199 -5.51 -25.02 -27.11
N LEU A 200 -5.25 -23.84 -26.57
CA LEU A 200 -4.21 -22.91 -27.06
C LEU A 200 -2.92 -23.10 -26.28
N GLU A 201 -1.82 -23.33 -27.00
CA GLU A 201 -0.47 -23.30 -26.41
C GLU A 201 0.03 -21.88 -26.19
N LYS A 202 -0.53 -20.90 -26.91
CA LYS A 202 -0.12 -19.49 -26.89
C LYS A 202 -1.31 -18.58 -27.14
N ILE A 203 -1.35 -17.44 -26.45
CA ILE A 203 -2.40 -16.45 -26.57
C ILE A 203 -1.93 -15.24 -27.40
N THR A 204 -2.76 -14.83 -28.36
CA THR A 204 -2.53 -13.70 -29.25
C THR A 204 -3.57 -12.58 -29.01
N ALA A 205 -3.35 -11.41 -29.62
CA ALA A 205 -4.31 -10.30 -29.56
C ALA A 205 -5.71 -10.68 -30.10
N ASP A 206 -5.78 -11.56 -31.10
CA ASP A 206 -7.04 -11.93 -31.73
C ASP A 206 -7.88 -12.85 -30.83
N ASP A 207 -7.25 -13.62 -29.97
CA ASP A 207 -7.92 -14.44 -28.96
C ASP A 207 -8.63 -13.62 -27.89
N LEU A 208 -8.19 -12.38 -27.66
CA LEU A 208 -8.75 -11.45 -26.67
C LEU A 208 -9.92 -10.61 -27.20
N LYS A 209 -10.09 -10.51 -28.52
CA LYS A 209 -11.16 -9.72 -29.18
C LYS A 209 -12.47 -10.45 -29.32
N ASN A 210 -12.49 -11.76 -29.11
CA ASN A 210 -13.65 -12.68 -29.21
C ASN A 210 -13.97 -13.27 -27.82
#